data_f8d1eb35bc3e9efc0277a459d1a85164
#
_entry.id   f8d1eb35bc3e9efc0277a459d1a85164
#
_cell.length_a   1.000
_cell.length_b   1.000
_cell.length_c   1.000
_cell.angle_alpha   90.00
_cell.angle_beta   90.00
_cell.angle_gamma   90.00
#
_symmetry.space_group_name_H-M   'P 1'
#
loop_
_entity.id
_entity.type
_entity.pdbx_description
1 polymer ?
#
loop_
_entity_poly.entity_id
_entity_poly.type
_entity_poly.pdbx_seq_one_letter_code
_entity_poly.pdbx_strand_id
1 'polypeptide(L)'
;MGANENYQFSAKVYDILDQTYFRKPATSPRTAVISIFGDEPLKILDMCTGTGANAFAIAGARRNAKVIGIDISAAMLQKAAAKLEQEKLSNVKLLHMDAANLQFSNEEFDVVVISLVLHEISQDLAGKLLGEARRVLKNAGKLIVVEWEEPVRLVQRIPFYLVKKTEPAGFEDFLKTEMDQYFFRFGFEMIQTIHCDYSKVMVLSKNEHI
;
A
#
# COMPACT_ATOMS: atom_id res chain seq x y z
N MET A 1 14.74 -24.30 -4.64
CA MET A 1 14.80 -22.87 -4.98
C MET A 1 13.98 -22.14 -3.93
N GLY A 2 14.68 -21.35 -3.12
CA GLY A 2 14.10 -20.84 -1.86
C GLY A 2 13.25 -19.60 -2.09
N ALA A 3 12.29 -19.36 -1.18
CA ALA A 3 11.42 -18.18 -1.15
C ALA A 3 12.18 -16.84 -1.33
N ASN A 4 13.44 -16.78 -0.90
CA ASN A 4 14.31 -15.59 -1.04
C ASN A 4 14.67 -15.20 -2.49
N GLU A 5 14.77 -16.15 -3.43
CA GLU A 5 15.11 -15.83 -4.83
C GLU A 5 13.91 -15.24 -5.56
N ASN A 6 12.69 -15.69 -5.25
CA ASN A 6 11.47 -15.13 -5.82
C ASN A 6 11.26 -13.67 -5.38
N TYR A 7 11.55 -13.34 -4.13
CA TYR A 7 11.42 -11.96 -3.62
C TYR A 7 12.47 -11.00 -4.19
N GLN A 8 13.68 -11.46 -4.53
CA GLN A 8 14.68 -10.61 -5.17
C GLN A 8 14.34 -10.30 -6.63
N PHE A 9 13.72 -11.24 -7.33
CA PHE A 9 13.24 -11.03 -8.69
C PHE A 9 12.04 -10.09 -8.70
N SER A 10 11.06 -10.30 -7.82
CA SER A 10 9.90 -9.41 -7.68
C SER A 10 10.30 -7.97 -7.36
N ALA A 11 11.27 -7.73 -6.48
CA ALA A 11 11.69 -6.38 -6.13
C ALA A 11 12.29 -5.57 -7.30
N LYS A 12 12.94 -6.22 -8.28
CA LYS A 12 13.37 -5.52 -9.51
C LYS A 12 12.20 -5.24 -10.44
N VAL A 13 11.25 -6.16 -10.51
CA VAL A 13 10.02 -5.98 -11.30
C VAL A 13 9.20 -4.83 -10.71
N TYR A 14 9.03 -4.76 -9.40
CA TYR A 14 8.34 -3.66 -8.72
C TYR A 14 8.99 -2.30 -8.98
N ASP A 15 10.32 -2.17 -8.90
CA ASP A 15 11.02 -0.93 -9.20
C ASP A 15 10.82 -0.50 -10.68
N ILE A 16 10.75 -1.45 -11.61
CA ILE A 16 10.50 -1.19 -13.04
C ILE A 16 9.05 -0.79 -13.27
N LEU A 17 8.09 -1.51 -12.67
CA LEU A 17 6.67 -1.18 -12.74
C LEU A 17 6.42 0.20 -12.17
N ASP A 18 7.04 0.50 -11.05
CA ASP A 18 6.97 1.79 -10.39
C ASP A 18 7.44 2.94 -11.27
N GLN A 19 8.60 2.81 -11.88
CA GLN A 19 9.15 3.80 -12.80
C GLN A 19 8.35 3.93 -14.10
N THR A 20 7.65 2.88 -14.52
CA THR A 20 6.94 2.85 -15.79
C THR A 20 5.50 3.34 -15.64
N TYR A 21 4.77 2.85 -14.65
CA TYR A 21 3.34 3.06 -14.50
C TYR A 21 2.98 4.23 -13.57
N PHE A 22 3.87 4.54 -12.60
CA PHE A 22 3.60 5.59 -11.59
C PHE A 22 4.49 6.83 -11.73
N ARG A 23 5.17 6.97 -12.86
CA ARG A 23 6.13 8.06 -13.11
C ARG A 23 5.49 9.44 -13.25
N LYS A 24 4.25 9.53 -13.74
CA LYS A 24 3.59 10.82 -13.98
C LYS A 24 3.03 11.37 -12.67
N PRO A 25 3.54 12.50 -12.13
CA PRO A 25 3.07 13.01 -10.83
C PRO A 25 1.55 13.27 -10.79
N ALA A 26 0.98 13.76 -11.89
CA ALA A 26 -0.45 14.11 -11.96
C ALA A 26 -1.41 12.91 -11.84
N THR A 27 -0.95 11.70 -12.15
CA THR A 27 -1.76 10.47 -12.14
C THR A 27 -1.11 9.36 -11.31
N SER A 28 -0.07 9.72 -10.54
CA SER A 28 0.61 8.79 -9.64
C SER A 28 -0.24 8.52 -8.40
N PRO A 29 -0.43 7.27 -8.01
CA PRO A 29 -1.11 6.94 -6.74
C PRO A 29 -0.39 7.52 -5.52
N ARG A 30 0.93 7.70 -5.56
CA ARG A 30 1.68 8.35 -4.47
C ARG A 30 1.30 9.81 -4.29
N THR A 31 1.17 10.56 -5.39
CA THR A 31 0.70 11.94 -5.33
C THR A 31 -0.73 12.00 -4.78
N ALA A 32 -1.59 11.08 -5.21
CA ALA A 32 -2.94 10.96 -4.68
C ALA A 32 -2.94 10.65 -3.18
N VAL A 33 -2.14 9.68 -2.72
CA VAL A 33 -1.98 9.38 -1.27
C VAL A 33 -1.52 10.60 -0.50
N ILE A 34 -0.47 11.30 -0.97
CA ILE A 34 0.06 12.50 -0.30
C ILE A 34 -1.00 13.62 -0.23
N SER A 35 -1.87 13.75 -1.25
CA SER A 35 -2.89 14.79 -1.28
C SER A 35 -4.02 14.60 -0.25
N ILE A 36 -4.15 13.40 0.33
CA ILE A 36 -5.15 13.07 1.36
C ILE A 36 -4.77 13.69 2.72
N PHE A 37 -3.48 13.96 2.93
CA PHE A 37 -2.95 14.43 4.21
C PHE A 37 -2.80 15.95 4.22
N GLY A 38 -3.13 16.57 5.36
CA GLY A 38 -2.72 17.93 5.70
C GLY A 38 -1.29 17.99 6.26
N ASP A 39 -0.96 19.08 6.94
CA ASP A 39 0.37 19.31 7.56
C ASP A 39 0.41 18.93 9.05
N GLU A 40 -0.66 18.31 9.57
CA GLU A 40 -0.72 17.83 10.94
C GLU A 40 0.31 16.72 11.22
N PRO A 41 0.80 16.62 12.46
CA PRO A 41 1.75 15.57 12.84
C PRO A 41 1.03 14.21 12.96
N LEU A 42 1.07 13.41 11.90
CA LEU A 42 0.45 12.10 11.82
C LEU A 42 1.44 10.99 12.14
N LYS A 43 0.95 9.92 12.79
CA LYS A 43 1.64 8.64 12.91
C LYS A 43 1.08 7.68 11.85
N ILE A 44 1.90 7.30 10.90
CA ILE A 44 1.51 6.56 9.71
C ILE A 44 2.21 5.19 9.70
N LEU A 45 1.45 4.13 9.46
CA LEU A 45 1.95 2.77 9.22
C LEU A 45 1.82 2.45 7.73
N ASP A 46 2.91 2.12 7.08
CA ASP A 46 2.94 1.57 5.72
C ASP A 46 3.15 0.04 5.82
N MET A 47 2.06 -0.71 5.68
CA MET A 47 2.05 -2.17 5.79
C MET A 47 2.48 -2.80 4.48
N CYS A 48 3.39 -3.78 4.54
CA CYS A 48 4.03 -4.40 3.38
C CYS A 48 4.73 -3.34 2.51
N THR A 49 5.56 -2.53 3.16
CA THR A 49 6.20 -1.33 2.55
C THR A 49 7.14 -1.65 1.37
N GLY A 50 7.54 -2.91 1.21
CA GLY A 50 8.44 -3.34 0.15
C GLY A 50 9.76 -2.59 0.18
N THR A 51 10.11 -1.92 -0.92
CA THR A 51 11.30 -1.08 -1.04
C THR A 51 11.14 0.33 -0.49
N GLY A 52 10.05 0.62 0.24
CA GLY A 52 9.82 1.87 0.96
C GLY A 52 9.24 3.01 0.12
N ALA A 53 8.80 2.76 -1.09
CA ALA A 53 8.45 3.81 -2.03
C ALA A 53 7.34 4.76 -1.53
N ASN A 54 6.26 4.22 -0.93
CA ASN A 54 5.19 5.04 -0.35
C ASN A 54 5.63 5.71 0.95
N ALA A 55 6.28 4.95 1.85
CA ALA A 55 6.78 5.48 3.11
C ALA A 55 7.69 6.71 2.88
N PHE A 56 8.62 6.64 1.92
CA PHE A 56 9.55 7.74 1.63
C PHE A 56 8.85 8.91 0.95
N ALA A 57 7.94 8.66 0.01
CA ALA A 57 7.19 9.72 -0.64
C ALA A 57 6.33 10.51 0.38
N ILE A 58 5.64 9.82 1.28
CA ILE A 58 4.86 10.43 2.36
C ILE A 58 5.79 11.24 3.30
N ALA A 59 6.86 10.61 3.80
CA ALA A 59 7.79 11.24 4.73
C ALA A 59 8.50 12.46 4.14
N GLY A 60 8.85 12.40 2.86
CA GLY A 60 9.45 13.51 2.13
C GLY A 60 8.52 14.70 1.97
N ALA A 61 7.24 14.43 1.67
CA ALA A 61 6.21 15.45 1.50
C ALA A 61 5.65 15.98 2.83
N ARG A 62 5.66 15.17 3.89
CA ARG A 62 5.07 15.47 5.21
C ARG A 62 6.12 15.33 6.31
N ARG A 63 6.96 16.35 6.46
CA ARG A 63 8.10 16.33 7.40
C ARG A 63 7.69 16.19 8.89
N ASN A 64 6.46 16.59 9.23
CA ASN A 64 5.90 16.47 10.57
C ASN A 64 5.30 15.09 10.85
N ALA A 65 5.08 14.27 9.82
CA ALA A 65 4.59 12.91 9.99
C ALA A 65 5.70 11.98 10.47
N LYS A 66 5.35 10.98 11.28
CA LYS A 66 6.20 9.84 11.65
C LYS A 66 5.73 8.63 10.88
N VAL A 67 6.54 8.13 9.97
CA VAL A 67 6.21 6.99 9.11
C VAL A 67 6.93 5.74 9.59
N ILE A 68 6.19 4.65 9.78
CA ILE A 68 6.75 3.33 10.06
C ILE A 68 6.40 2.43 8.88
N GLY A 69 7.42 1.95 8.18
CA GLY A 69 7.27 0.94 7.13
C GLY A 69 7.59 -0.44 7.69
N ILE A 70 6.71 -1.41 7.45
CA ILE A 70 6.93 -2.80 7.84
C ILE A 70 6.87 -3.72 6.63
N ASP A 71 7.68 -4.77 6.66
CA ASP A 71 7.63 -5.84 5.67
C ASP A 71 8.12 -7.15 6.28
N ILE A 72 7.59 -8.28 5.80
CA ILE A 72 8.04 -9.62 6.20
C ILE A 72 9.31 -10.04 5.45
N SER A 73 9.61 -9.40 4.33
CA SER A 73 10.79 -9.68 3.52
C SER A 73 12.00 -8.86 3.96
N ALA A 74 12.95 -9.51 4.61
CA ALA A 74 14.22 -8.88 4.97
C ALA A 74 14.98 -8.34 3.75
N ALA A 75 14.84 -8.97 2.57
CA ALA A 75 15.47 -8.55 1.32
C ALA A 75 14.87 -7.22 0.80
N MET A 76 13.54 -7.04 0.92
CA MET A 76 12.87 -5.77 0.60
C MET A 76 13.33 -4.66 1.53
N LEU A 77 13.35 -4.93 2.84
CA LEU A 77 13.78 -3.96 3.85
C LEU A 77 15.25 -3.56 3.71
N GLN A 78 16.12 -4.47 3.29
CA GLN A 78 17.52 -4.15 2.99
C GLN A 78 17.63 -3.11 1.85
N LYS A 79 16.83 -3.28 0.79
CA LYS A 79 16.77 -2.30 -0.30
C LYS A 79 16.15 -0.98 0.16
N ALA A 80 15.07 -1.06 0.95
CA ALA A 80 14.46 0.13 1.53
C ALA A 80 15.45 0.91 2.40
N ALA A 81 16.22 0.23 3.26
CA ALA A 81 17.24 0.86 4.12
C ALA A 81 18.31 1.58 3.29
N ALA A 82 18.83 0.96 2.23
CA ALA A 82 19.78 1.59 1.33
C ALA A 82 19.23 2.86 0.63
N LYS A 83 17.95 2.82 0.23
CA LYS A 83 17.27 4.01 -0.33
C LYS A 83 17.05 5.09 0.74
N LEU A 84 16.66 4.71 1.96
CA LEU A 84 16.44 5.63 3.07
C LEU A 84 17.68 6.44 3.41
N GLU A 85 18.86 5.81 3.40
CA GLU A 85 20.15 6.49 3.60
C GLU A 85 20.42 7.57 2.52
N GLN A 86 20.05 7.28 1.27
CA GLN A 86 20.20 8.22 0.16
C GLN A 86 19.22 9.41 0.25
N GLU A 87 17.98 9.14 0.63
CA GLU A 87 16.90 10.14 0.77
C GLU A 87 17.06 11.04 2.00
N LYS A 88 17.89 10.66 2.97
CA LYS A 88 18.16 11.39 4.22
C LYS A 88 16.89 11.78 4.98
N LEU A 89 15.92 10.87 5.04
CA LEU A 89 14.68 11.07 5.77
C LEU A 89 14.83 10.64 7.22
N SER A 90 14.68 11.57 8.16
CA SER A 90 14.80 11.31 9.60
C SER A 90 13.50 10.89 10.27
N ASN A 91 12.37 11.00 9.57
CA ASN A 91 11.02 10.73 10.07
C ASN A 91 10.46 9.38 9.59
N VAL A 92 11.33 8.47 9.08
CA VAL A 92 10.98 7.11 8.69
C VAL A 92 11.69 6.09 9.57
N LYS A 93 10.96 5.04 9.98
CA LYS A 93 11.49 3.84 10.62
C LYS A 93 11.07 2.61 9.83
N LEU A 94 12.00 1.71 9.55
CA LEU A 94 11.73 0.42 8.89
C LEU A 94 11.83 -0.70 9.91
N LEU A 95 10.86 -1.63 9.90
CA LEU A 95 10.81 -2.76 10.83
C LEU A 95 10.48 -4.06 10.08
N HIS A 96 11.21 -5.11 10.40
CA HIS A 96 10.90 -6.47 9.95
C HIS A 96 9.75 -7.00 10.82
N MET A 97 8.55 -7.17 10.23
CA MET A 97 7.35 -7.55 10.96
C MET A 97 6.33 -8.20 10.03
N ASP A 98 5.58 -9.18 10.55
CA ASP A 98 4.45 -9.78 9.87
C ASP A 98 3.21 -8.85 9.99
N ALA A 99 2.66 -8.43 8.85
CA ALA A 99 1.48 -7.58 8.78
C ALA A 99 0.19 -8.27 9.28
N ALA A 100 0.18 -9.61 9.34
CA ALA A 100 -0.92 -10.38 9.90
C ALA A 100 -0.82 -10.58 11.43
N ASN A 101 0.27 -10.10 12.08
CA ASN A 101 0.48 -10.20 13.52
C ASN A 101 1.33 -9.02 14.01
N LEU A 102 0.72 -7.83 14.05
CA LEU A 102 1.40 -6.59 14.39
C LEU A 102 1.72 -6.47 15.88
N GLN A 103 2.95 -6.07 16.19
CA GLN A 103 3.40 -5.80 17.55
C GLN A 103 3.20 -4.33 17.96
N PHE A 104 2.08 -3.75 17.55
CA PHE A 104 1.66 -2.41 17.91
C PHE A 104 0.41 -2.45 18.79
N SER A 105 0.22 -1.40 19.58
CA SER A 105 -0.97 -1.23 20.42
C SER A 105 -2.22 -0.99 19.57
N ASN A 106 -3.38 -1.25 20.14
CA ASN A 106 -4.65 -0.83 19.55
C ASN A 106 -4.65 0.71 19.40
N GLU A 107 -5.26 1.20 18.33
CA GLU A 107 -5.48 2.65 18.10
C GLU A 107 -4.18 3.48 18.16
N GLU A 108 -3.09 2.94 17.64
CA GLU A 108 -1.78 3.58 17.69
C GLU A 108 -1.53 4.54 16.53
N PHE A 109 -2.16 4.30 15.36
CA PHE A 109 -1.89 5.04 14.12
C PHE A 109 -3.05 5.92 13.68
N ASP A 110 -2.72 7.11 13.19
CA ASP A 110 -3.67 8.02 12.56
C ASP A 110 -4.04 7.54 11.15
N VAL A 111 -3.08 6.91 10.47
CA VAL A 111 -3.24 6.37 9.12
C VAL A 111 -2.52 5.03 9.00
N VAL A 112 -3.17 4.11 8.29
CA VAL A 112 -2.57 2.87 7.81
C VAL A 112 -2.62 2.88 6.29
N VAL A 113 -1.51 2.54 5.62
CA VAL A 113 -1.41 2.44 4.16
C VAL A 113 -1.13 0.99 3.79
N ILE A 114 -1.83 0.46 2.79
CA ILE A 114 -1.61 -0.84 2.16
C ILE A 114 -1.57 -0.60 0.66
N SER A 115 -0.49 -1.00 -0.02
CA SER A 115 -0.33 -0.68 -1.43
C SER A 115 0.12 -1.88 -2.25
N LEU A 116 -0.70 -2.25 -3.23
CA LEU A 116 -0.43 -3.32 -4.21
C LEU A 116 -0.12 -4.66 -3.53
N VAL A 117 -0.95 -5.08 -2.59
CA VAL A 117 -0.76 -6.30 -1.79
C VAL A 117 -1.98 -7.22 -1.83
N LEU A 118 -3.21 -6.66 -1.76
CA LEU A 118 -4.40 -7.47 -1.53
C LEU A 118 -4.71 -8.41 -2.70
N HIS A 119 -4.31 -8.05 -3.91
CA HIS A 119 -4.46 -8.89 -5.10
C HIS A 119 -3.47 -10.06 -5.16
N GLU A 120 -2.38 -10.02 -4.36
CA GLU A 120 -1.34 -11.05 -4.35
C GLU A 120 -1.56 -12.14 -3.29
N ILE A 121 -2.40 -11.87 -2.28
CA ILE A 121 -2.56 -12.71 -1.11
C ILE A 121 -3.93 -13.41 -1.09
N SER A 122 -4.01 -14.53 -0.36
CA SER A 122 -5.28 -15.22 -0.16
C SER A 122 -6.28 -14.36 0.64
N GLN A 123 -7.57 -14.63 0.47
CA GLN A 123 -8.63 -13.93 1.22
C GLN A 123 -8.50 -14.09 2.73
N ASP A 124 -8.05 -15.26 3.20
CA ASP A 124 -7.81 -15.51 4.64
C ASP A 124 -6.68 -14.62 5.17
N LEU A 125 -5.60 -14.49 4.40
CA LEU A 125 -4.48 -13.62 4.79
C LEU A 125 -4.88 -12.15 4.72
N ALA A 126 -5.61 -11.74 3.68
CA ALA A 126 -6.16 -10.40 3.56
C ALA A 126 -7.06 -10.03 4.76
N GLY A 127 -7.91 -10.99 5.21
CA GLY A 127 -8.75 -10.80 6.39
C GLY A 127 -7.95 -10.56 7.66
N LYS A 128 -6.87 -11.32 7.89
CA LYS A 128 -5.96 -11.11 9.03
C LYS A 128 -5.28 -9.76 8.97
N LEU A 129 -4.74 -9.41 7.80
CA LEU A 129 -4.04 -8.16 7.57
C LEU A 129 -4.96 -6.95 7.76
N LEU A 130 -6.18 -6.99 7.22
CA LEU A 130 -7.18 -5.94 7.40
C LEU A 130 -7.69 -5.88 8.84
N GLY A 131 -7.82 -7.02 9.53
CA GLY A 131 -8.14 -7.08 10.96
C GLY A 131 -7.08 -6.39 11.82
N GLU A 132 -5.80 -6.64 11.56
CA GLU A 132 -4.70 -5.96 12.23
C GLU A 132 -4.66 -4.46 11.90
N ALA A 133 -4.85 -4.10 10.61
CA ALA A 133 -4.96 -2.69 10.21
C ALA A 133 -6.08 -1.98 10.99
N ARG A 134 -7.25 -2.62 11.12
CA ARG A 134 -8.39 -2.08 11.88
C ARG A 134 -8.06 -1.94 13.37
N ARG A 135 -7.38 -2.91 13.94
CA ARG A 135 -7.00 -2.91 15.36
C ARG A 135 -6.06 -1.76 15.72
N VAL A 136 -5.00 -1.57 14.91
CA VAL A 136 -3.98 -0.55 15.19
C VAL A 136 -4.37 0.86 14.74
N LEU A 137 -5.36 0.99 13.87
CA LEU A 137 -5.88 2.27 13.41
C LEU A 137 -6.71 2.92 14.53
N LYS A 138 -6.55 4.23 14.76
CA LYS A 138 -7.42 5.02 15.66
C LYS A 138 -8.85 5.05 15.13
N ASN A 139 -9.82 5.36 15.99
CA ASN A 139 -11.24 5.41 15.59
C ASN A 139 -11.50 6.46 14.51
N ALA A 140 -10.92 7.65 14.64
CA ALA A 140 -10.98 8.69 13.61
C ALA A 140 -9.91 8.55 12.51
N GLY A 141 -9.14 7.46 12.52
CA GLY A 141 -8.06 7.21 11.59
C GLY A 141 -8.55 6.79 10.20
N LYS A 142 -7.64 6.80 9.23
CA LYS A 142 -7.94 6.42 7.85
C LYS A 142 -7.10 5.24 7.41
N LEU A 143 -7.74 4.22 6.83
CA LEU A 143 -7.06 3.20 6.04
C LEU A 143 -7.00 3.68 4.59
N ILE A 144 -5.81 3.69 4.01
CA ILE A 144 -5.59 4.03 2.60
C ILE A 144 -5.12 2.78 1.89
N VAL A 145 -5.86 2.36 0.87
CA VAL A 145 -5.52 1.20 0.06
C VAL A 145 -5.27 1.64 -1.38
N VAL A 146 -4.11 1.26 -1.91
CA VAL A 146 -3.77 1.45 -3.31
C VAL A 146 -3.81 0.10 -4.01
N GLU A 147 -4.58 -0.01 -5.08
CA GLU A 147 -4.66 -1.24 -5.87
C GLU A 147 -4.71 -0.94 -7.36
N TRP A 148 -4.37 -1.94 -8.16
CA TRP A 148 -4.49 -1.86 -9.60
C TRP A 148 -5.92 -1.58 -10.03
N GLU A 149 -6.07 -0.82 -11.10
CA GLU A 149 -7.33 -0.56 -11.79
C GLU A 149 -7.14 -0.67 -13.29
N GLU A 150 -8.09 -1.31 -13.95
CA GLU A 150 -8.04 -1.43 -15.41
C GLU A 150 -8.22 -0.04 -16.06
N PRO A 151 -7.25 0.41 -16.89
CA PRO A 151 -7.29 1.74 -17.44
C PRO A 151 -8.45 1.92 -18.42
N VAL A 152 -9.11 3.08 -18.34
CA VAL A 152 -10.23 3.45 -19.22
C VAL A 152 -9.74 3.69 -20.65
N ARG A 153 -8.56 4.30 -20.83
CA ARG A 153 -8.03 4.66 -22.14
C ARG A 153 -7.47 3.43 -22.86
N LEU A 154 -7.94 3.20 -24.09
CA LEU A 154 -7.53 2.03 -24.90
C LEU A 154 -6.02 1.91 -25.09
N VAL A 155 -5.30 3.02 -25.28
CA VAL A 155 -3.84 3.03 -25.43
C VAL A 155 -3.10 2.54 -24.18
N GLN A 156 -3.70 2.69 -23.00
CA GLN A 156 -3.13 2.23 -21.74
C GLN A 156 -3.43 0.75 -21.46
N ARG A 157 -4.44 0.18 -22.11
CA ARG A 157 -4.79 -1.24 -21.96
C ARG A 157 -3.70 -2.17 -22.51
N ILE A 158 -2.97 -1.73 -23.54
CA ILE A 158 -1.88 -2.53 -24.14
C ILE A 158 -0.77 -2.79 -23.11
N PRO A 159 -0.12 -1.78 -22.50
CA PRO A 159 0.87 -2.03 -21.46
C PRO A 159 0.26 -2.70 -20.22
N PHE A 160 -0.99 -2.41 -19.85
CA PHE A 160 -1.65 -3.05 -18.72
C PHE A 160 -1.89 -4.55 -18.94
N TYR A 161 -2.04 -4.99 -20.18
CA TYR A 161 -2.09 -6.41 -20.51
C TYR A 161 -0.82 -7.16 -20.09
N LEU A 162 0.35 -6.51 -20.17
CA LEU A 162 1.60 -7.08 -19.67
C LEU A 162 1.59 -7.23 -18.15
N VAL A 163 1.03 -6.25 -17.42
CA VAL A 163 0.81 -6.37 -15.97
C VAL A 163 -0.04 -7.61 -15.68
N LYS A 164 -1.20 -7.75 -16.33
CA LYS A 164 -2.08 -8.92 -16.15
C LYS A 164 -1.37 -10.27 -16.35
N LYS A 165 -0.32 -10.32 -17.17
CA LYS A 165 0.46 -11.54 -17.43
C LYS A 165 1.53 -11.84 -16.39
N THR A 166 1.95 -10.84 -15.62
CA THR A 166 2.97 -10.97 -14.57
C THR A 166 2.36 -11.15 -13.18
N GLU A 167 1.09 -10.77 -13.02
CA GLU A 167 0.35 -10.89 -11.77
C GLU A 167 -0.15 -12.33 -11.50
N PRO A 168 -0.39 -12.71 -10.23
CA PRO A 168 -0.78 -14.06 -9.87
C PRO A 168 -2.15 -14.47 -10.42
N ALA A 169 -2.40 -15.78 -10.43
CA ALA A 169 -3.71 -16.33 -10.76
C ALA A 169 -4.78 -15.76 -9.83
N GLY A 170 -5.91 -15.28 -10.40
CA GLY A 170 -6.97 -14.60 -9.65
C GLY A 170 -6.93 -13.07 -9.72
N PHE A 171 -5.85 -12.49 -10.26
CA PHE A 171 -5.74 -11.04 -10.41
C PHE A 171 -6.89 -10.42 -11.23
N GLU A 172 -7.30 -11.07 -12.33
CA GLU A 172 -8.43 -10.57 -13.14
C GLU A 172 -9.77 -10.60 -12.40
N ASP A 173 -9.97 -11.57 -11.50
CA ASP A 173 -11.15 -11.63 -10.65
C ASP A 173 -11.09 -10.60 -9.54
N PHE A 174 -9.89 -10.34 -8.99
CA PHE A 174 -9.68 -9.26 -8.04
C PHE A 174 -10.01 -7.89 -8.65
N LEU A 175 -9.63 -7.63 -9.90
CA LEU A 175 -9.95 -6.37 -10.60
C LEU A 175 -11.46 -6.11 -10.74
N LYS A 176 -12.29 -7.18 -10.75
CA LYS A 176 -13.76 -7.11 -10.85
C LYS A 176 -14.45 -7.03 -9.48
N THR A 177 -13.68 -7.12 -8.40
CA THR A 177 -14.24 -7.14 -7.05
C THR A 177 -14.89 -5.80 -6.71
N GLU A 178 -16.12 -5.85 -6.20
CA GLU A 178 -16.83 -4.70 -5.63
C GLU A 178 -16.17 -4.30 -4.32
N MET A 179 -15.28 -3.32 -4.38
CA MET A 179 -14.39 -2.96 -3.26
C MET A 179 -15.16 -2.43 -2.04
N ASP A 180 -16.29 -1.74 -2.22
CA ASP A 180 -17.14 -1.28 -1.12
C ASP A 180 -17.62 -2.47 -0.27
N GLN A 181 -18.17 -3.49 -0.91
CA GLN A 181 -18.63 -4.71 -0.24
C GLN A 181 -17.46 -5.52 0.32
N TYR A 182 -16.33 -5.52 -0.38
CA TYR A 182 -15.12 -6.21 0.07
C TYR A 182 -14.65 -5.65 1.40
N PHE A 183 -14.45 -4.34 1.50
CA PHE A 183 -13.95 -3.70 2.73
C PHE A 183 -15.00 -3.66 3.84
N PHE A 184 -16.28 -3.54 3.49
CA PHE A 184 -17.38 -3.59 4.47
C PHE A 184 -17.35 -4.88 5.31
N ARG A 185 -17.07 -6.02 4.70
CA ARG A 185 -16.94 -7.31 5.40
C ARG A 185 -15.82 -7.35 6.44
N PHE A 186 -14.82 -6.48 6.30
CA PHE A 186 -13.70 -6.35 7.25
C PHE A 186 -13.84 -5.16 8.20
N GLY A 187 -15.04 -4.56 8.28
CA GLY A 187 -15.33 -3.48 9.21
C GLY A 187 -14.83 -2.11 8.76
N PHE A 188 -14.72 -1.89 7.45
CA PHE A 188 -14.39 -0.60 6.88
C PHE A 188 -15.48 -0.09 5.96
N GLU A 189 -15.64 1.23 5.93
CA GLU A 189 -16.54 1.94 5.02
C GLU A 189 -15.70 2.82 4.09
N MET A 190 -15.99 2.79 2.78
CA MET A 190 -15.29 3.60 1.81
C MET A 190 -15.80 5.04 1.81
N ILE A 191 -14.86 5.99 2.03
CA ILE A 191 -15.15 7.43 2.05
C ILE A 191 -14.94 8.03 0.66
N GLN A 192 -13.87 7.61 -0.03
CA GLN A 192 -13.42 8.23 -1.27
C GLN A 192 -12.65 7.22 -2.12
N THR A 193 -12.79 7.32 -3.43
CA THR A 193 -11.91 6.67 -4.40
C THR A 193 -11.31 7.72 -5.33
N ILE A 194 -9.99 7.68 -5.51
CA ILE A 194 -9.24 8.53 -6.43
C ILE A 194 -8.70 7.62 -7.53
N HIS A 195 -9.16 7.82 -8.78
CA HIS A 195 -8.71 7.06 -9.94
C HIS A 195 -7.40 7.63 -10.49
N CYS A 196 -6.43 6.75 -10.71
CA CYS A 196 -5.14 7.05 -11.32
C CYS A 196 -5.06 6.38 -12.71
N ASP A 197 -3.90 6.50 -13.42
CA ASP A 197 -3.79 5.93 -14.78
C ASP A 197 -3.95 4.40 -14.82
N TYR A 198 -3.44 3.68 -13.82
CA TYR A 198 -3.41 2.21 -13.76
C TYR A 198 -3.79 1.67 -12.38
N SER A 199 -4.19 2.53 -11.48
CA SER A 199 -4.49 2.18 -10.10
C SER A 199 -5.56 3.09 -9.54
N LYS A 200 -6.11 2.69 -8.39
CA LYS A 200 -7.02 3.51 -7.59
C LYS A 200 -6.49 3.62 -6.17
N VAL A 201 -6.74 4.76 -5.56
CA VAL A 201 -6.49 5.01 -4.15
C VAL A 201 -7.83 5.08 -3.45
N MET A 202 -8.06 4.19 -2.51
CA MET A 202 -9.29 4.08 -1.74
C MET A 202 -9.02 4.56 -0.32
N VAL A 203 -9.83 5.49 0.17
CA VAL A 203 -9.79 6.03 1.53
C VAL A 203 -10.95 5.45 2.30
N LEU A 204 -10.65 4.81 3.42
CA LEU A 204 -11.64 4.11 4.24
C LEU A 204 -11.57 4.59 5.70
N SER A 205 -12.71 4.57 6.38
CA SER A 205 -12.84 4.72 7.83
C SER A 205 -13.25 3.40 8.46
N LYS A 206 -13.07 3.28 9.77
CA LYS A 206 -13.70 2.19 10.51
C LYS A 206 -15.21 2.31 10.42
N ASN A 207 -15.89 1.21 10.16
CA ASN A 207 -17.32 1.12 10.33
C ASN A 207 -17.61 0.87 11.83
N GLU A 208 -18.38 1.78 12.45
CA GLU A 208 -18.71 1.71 13.88
C GLU A 208 -19.81 0.69 14.20
N HIS A 209 -20.46 0.14 13.17
CA HIS A 209 -21.60 -0.77 13.31
C HIS A 209 -21.25 -2.26 13.24
N ILE A 210 -19.94 -2.61 13.19
CA ILE A 210 -19.44 -3.99 13.16
C ILE A 210 -18.47 -4.25 14.31
#